data_552f4eb34c22311d9d7bbdecfeba4e32
#
_entry.id   552f4eb34c22311d9d7bbdecfeba4e32
#
_cell.length_a   1.000
_cell.length_b   1.000
_cell.length_c   1.000
_cell.angle_alpha   90.00
_cell.angle_beta   90.00
_cell.angle_gamma   90.00
#
_symmetry.space_group_name_H-M   'P 1'
#
loop_
_entity.id
_entity.type
_entity.pdbx_description
1 polymer ?
#
loop_
_entity_poly.entity_id
_entity_poly.type
_entity_poly.pdbx_seq_one_letter_code
_entity_poly.pdbx_strand_id
1 'polypeptide(L)'
;MAGPASTSQLLSSSARAHASRVAVEGPQGTVTFARLADRVARLAAGLRDLGLSPGDRVLDLQPNQNSSIELDLATSWAGLVRVHLNYRLHERDWARIAEDAGATALVYDARFADRAEFLRDAMPHVSIGDGPGVSYEKLAEGPAMPAETRDLVSLNYTSGTTGNPKGVRREHANRLASAAAMAADVCPGLSTEDVYLHAGPITHTSGLFVLPFLAAGARQLVLPAFDTGDVLEAVRERGATHTALVPTMIARLLADPALDAPLGLKMLAYAGAPMPPAHIRDAFERITPNLVQYYGLVEAIPPITVLSPADHREALTSRPELLASAGRAATGVELAIVGEDGGSLGMGEIGEVLVRGDAVMRGYWSGAADARPVRDGWLHTGDLGRVEADGHLYLVDRKGDMIITGGYNVYPREVEEALAGAEGVEQVAVVGLADPEWGQRIVAFYTGTAAESEVDAHARRELASYKKPKEYRRLDAFPLNSTGKIDKKSLRAS
;
A
#
# COMPACT_ATOMS: atom_id res chain seq x y z
N MET A 1 8.16 -28.34 10.24
CA MET A 1 6.67 -28.37 10.24
C MET A 1 6.22 -27.51 9.07
N ALA A 2 5.20 -27.94 8.32
CA ALA A 2 4.61 -27.08 7.27
C ALA A 2 4.06 -25.79 7.91
N GLY A 3 4.21 -24.66 7.25
CA GLY A 3 3.65 -23.38 7.68
C GLY A 3 2.11 -23.40 7.74
N PRO A 4 1.46 -22.36 8.31
CA PRO A 4 0.01 -22.29 8.34
C PRO A 4 -0.55 -22.26 6.92
N ALA A 5 -1.61 -23.03 6.66
CA ALA A 5 -2.30 -23.05 5.36
C ALA A 5 -3.36 -21.96 5.24
N SER A 6 -3.73 -21.28 6.32
CA SER A 6 -4.70 -20.19 6.33
C SER A 6 -4.36 -19.13 7.40
N THR A 7 -4.91 -17.92 7.24
CA THR A 7 -4.80 -16.84 8.23
C THR A 7 -5.47 -17.23 9.55
N SER A 8 -6.52 -18.05 9.52
CA SER A 8 -7.19 -18.57 10.71
C SER A 8 -6.29 -19.55 11.48
N GLN A 9 -5.54 -20.40 10.78
CA GLN A 9 -4.55 -21.29 11.42
C GLN A 9 -3.39 -20.48 12.02
N LEU A 10 -2.91 -19.44 11.32
CA LEU A 10 -1.89 -18.54 11.84
C LEU A 10 -2.35 -17.91 13.16
N LEU A 11 -3.55 -17.29 13.18
CA LEU A 11 -4.09 -16.68 14.39
C LEU A 11 -4.23 -17.70 15.52
N SER A 12 -4.77 -18.89 15.23
CA SER A 12 -4.95 -19.95 16.25
C SER A 12 -3.61 -20.42 16.84
N SER A 13 -2.57 -20.51 16.00
CA SER A 13 -1.23 -20.90 16.45
C SER A 13 -0.59 -19.82 17.31
N SER A 14 -0.70 -18.56 16.89
CA SER A 14 -0.18 -17.41 17.64
C SER A 14 -0.90 -17.23 18.98
N ALA A 15 -2.23 -17.42 19.01
CA ALA A 15 -3.01 -17.34 20.23
C ALA A 15 -2.65 -18.45 21.24
N ARG A 16 -2.31 -19.65 20.77
CA ARG A 16 -1.82 -20.73 21.66
C ARG A 16 -0.41 -20.43 22.19
N ALA A 17 0.48 -19.91 21.35
CA ALA A 17 1.86 -19.67 21.74
C ALA A 17 2.02 -18.43 22.63
N HIS A 18 1.19 -17.41 22.45
CA HIS A 18 1.34 -16.09 23.04
C HIS A 18 0.10 -15.59 23.78
N ALA A 19 -0.72 -16.50 24.34
CA ALA A 19 -2.07 -16.27 24.85
C ALA A 19 -2.25 -14.97 25.69
N SER A 20 -1.36 -14.75 26.65
CA SER A 20 -1.44 -13.63 27.60
C SER A 20 -0.77 -12.33 27.11
N ARG A 21 -0.02 -12.39 25.99
CA ARG A 21 0.63 -11.20 25.45
C ARG A 21 -0.40 -10.29 24.76
N VAL A 22 -0.13 -8.99 24.75
CA VAL A 22 -0.91 -8.01 24.02
C VAL A 22 -0.70 -8.24 22.51
N ALA A 23 -1.79 -8.46 21.78
CA ALA A 23 -1.78 -8.57 20.33
C ALA A 23 -2.04 -7.22 19.64
N VAL A 24 -3.07 -6.51 20.11
CA VAL A 24 -3.50 -5.22 19.54
C VAL A 24 -3.77 -4.23 20.67
N GLU A 25 -3.27 -3.01 20.49
CA GLU A 25 -3.55 -1.85 21.33
C GLU A 25 -3.93 -0.68 20.43
N GLY A 26 -5.06 -0.04 20.68
CA GLY A 26 -5.52 1.06 19.85
C GLY A 26 -6.70 1.80 20.47
N PRO A 27 -7.46 2.58 19.68
CA PRO A 27 -8.57 3.41 20.19
C PRO A 27 -9.65 2.66 20.96
N GLN A 28 -9.82 1.36 20.69
CA GLN A 28 -10.80 0.49 21.34
C GLN A 28 -10.20 -0.30 22.52
N GLY A 29 -9.03 0.13 23.04
CA GLY A 29 -8.35 -0.48 24.18
C GLY A 29 -7.32 -1.53 23.78
N THR A 30 -7.01 -2.42 24.73
CA THR A 30 -5.95 -3.42 24.58
C THR A 30 -6.55 -4.83 24.55
N VAL A 31 -6.08 -5.64 23.61
CA VAL A 31 -6.57 -7.01 23.37
C VAL A 31 -5.38 -7.98 23.37
N THR A 32 -5.44 -9.04 24.18
CA THR A 32 -4.44 -10.11 24.17
C THR A 32 -4.64 -11.07 23.00
N PHE A 33 -3.63 -11.88 22.66
CA PHE A 33 -3.74 -12.89 21.60
C PHE A 33 -4.88 -13.87 21.84
N ALA A 34 -5.07 -14.35 23.08
CA ALA A 34 -6.18 -15.23 23.42
C ALA A 34 -7.53 -14.55 23.23
N ARG A 35 -7.65 -13.30 23.68
CA ARG A 35 -8.90 -12.53 23.55
C ARG A 35 -9.18 -12.16 22.09
N LEU A 36 -8.14 -11.83 21.30
CA LEU A 36 -8.29 -11.57 19.86
C LEU A 36 -8.88 -12.80 19.15
N ALA A 37 -8.32 -13.98 19.39
CA ALA A 37 -8.82 -15.21 18.76
C ALA A 37 -10.26 -15.56 19.19
N ASP A 38 -10.59 -15.38 20.46
CA ASP A 38 -11.95 -15.57 20.97
C ASP A 38 -12.95 -14.59 20.32
N ARG A 39 -12.62 -13.30 20.29
CA ARG A 39 -13.45 -12.28 19.65
C ARG A 39 -13.65 -12.54 18.16
N VAL A 40 -12.57 -12.88 17.44
CA VAL A 40 -12.61 -13.24 16.02
C VAL A 40 -13.58 -14.41 15.77
N ALA A 41 -13.50 -15.47 16.56
CA ALA A 41 -14.38 -16.63 16.40
C ALA A 41 -15.85 -16.31 16.71
N ARG A 42 -16.12 -15.41 17.65
CA ARG A 42 -17.48 -14.93 18.00
C ARG A 42 -18.03 -13.97 16.95
N LEU A 43 -17.22 -13.02 16.49
CA LEU A 43 -17.58 -12.11 15.40
C LEU A 43 -17.88 -12.89 14.11
N ALA A 44 -17.10 -13.92 13.81
CA ALA A 44 -17.36 -14.82 12.69
C ALA A 44 -18.73 -15.49 12.80
N ALA A 45 -19.08 -16.02 13.96
CA ALA A 45 -20.40 -16.59 14.21
C ALA A 45 -21.52 -15.55 14.08
N GLY A 46 -21.36 -14.38 14.72
CA GLY A 46 -22.34 -13.31 14.63
C GLY A 46 -22.57 -12.80 13.20
N LEU A 47 -21.51 -12.72 12.37
CA LEU A 47 -21.67 -12.41 10.94
C LEU A 47 -22.46 -13.50 10.20
N ARG A 48 -22.23 -14.78 10.53
CA ARG A 48 -23.01 -15.89 9.95
C ARG A 48 -24.47 -15.86 10.40
N ASP A 49 -24.75 -15.49 11.65
CA ASP A 49 -26.11 -15.36 12.21
C ASP A 49 -26.92 -14.22 11.55
N LEU A 50 -26.25 -13.27 10.86
CA LEU A 50 -26.92 -12.28 9.99
C LEU A 50 -27.47 -12.90 8.67
N GLY A 51 -27.31 -14.20 8.48
CA GLY A 51 -27.74 -14.93 7.27
C GLY A 51 -26.67 -15.00 6.19
N LEU A 52 -25.44 -14.59 6.48
CA LEU A 52 -24.34 -14.66 5.50
C LEU A 52 -23.87 -16.10 5.30
N SER A 53 -23.58 -16.45 4.05
CA SER A 53 -23.06 -17.75 3.62
C SER A 53 -21.58 -17.67 3.27
N PRO A 54 -20.80 -18.77 3.33
CA PRO A 54 -19.42 -18.78 2.89
C PRO A 54 -19.26 -18.27 1.47
N GLY A 55 -18.33 -17.35 1.26
CA GLY A 55 -18.11 -16.64 -0.01
C GLY A 55 -18.88 -15.34 -0.16
N ASP A 56 -19.76 -15.00 0.78
CA ASP A 56 -20.45 -13.71 0.79
C ASP A 56 -19.47 -12.55 1.07
N ARG A 57 -19.75 -11.39 0.44
CA ARG A 57 -18.88 -10.22 0.45
C ARG A 57 -19.37 -9.20 1.47
N VAL A 58 -18.51 -8.94 2.44
CA VAL A 58 -18.75 -7.99 3.53
C VAL A 58 -17.99 -6.71 3.27
N LEU A 59 -18.70 -5.60 3.07
CA LEU A 59 -18.11 -4.27 2.99
C LEU A 59 -17.58 -3.87 4.37
N ASP A 60 -16.38 -3.30 4.37
CA ASP A 60 -15.70 -2.81 5.57
C ASP A 60 -15.37 -1.32 5.41
N LEU A 61 -16.15 -0.47 6.10
CA LEU A 61 -16.05 0.98 6.04
C LEU A 61 -15.69 1.55 7.41
N GLN A 62 -14.42 1.60 7.72
CA GLN A 62 -13.91 2.14 8.98
C GLN A 62 -12.53 2.77 8.84
N PRO A 63 -12.13 3.66 9.76
CA PRO A 63 -10.75 4.14 9.88
C PRO A 63 -9.89 3.07 10.58
N ASN A 64 -8.61 3.41 10.82
CA ASN A 64 -7.76 2.55 11.64
C ASN A 64 -8.28 2.43 13.08
N GLN A 65 -8.54 1.22 13.49
CA GLN A 65 -8.89 0.86 14.87
C GLN A 65 -8.73 -0.65 15.08
N ASN A 66 -8.90 -1.15 16.31
CA ASN A 66 -8.70 -2.58 16.61
C ASN A 66 -9.64 -3.45 15.76
N SER A 67 -10.90 -3.04 15.59
CA SER A 67 -11.89 -3.75 14.77
C SER A 67 -11.50 -3.89 13.30
N SER A 68 -10.58 -3.06 12.77
CA SER A 68 -10.06 -3.25 11.41
C SER A 68 -9.25 -4.54 11.28
N ILE A 69 -8.51 -4.91 12.32
CA ILE A 69 -7.75 -6.17 12.40
C ILE A 69 -8.69 -7.33 12.75
N GLU A 70 -9.57 -7.13 13.73
CA GLU A 70 -10.54 -8.15 14.14
C GLU A 70 -11.46 -8.58 13.00
N LEU A 71 -12.02 -7.62 12.24
CA LEU A 71 -12.93 -7.89 11.12
C LEU A 71 -12.24 -8.59 9.96
N ASP A 72 -11.00 -8.21 9.64
CA ASP A 72 -10.20 -8.89 8.61
C ASP A 72 -10.00 -10.38 8.94
N LEU A 73 -9.72 -10.67 10.20
CA LEU A 73 -9.53 -12.03 10.68
C LEU A 73 -10.87 -12.77 10.82
N ALA A 74 -11.95 -12.10 11.27
CA ALA A 74 -13.26 -12.70 11.46
C ALA A 74 -13.96 -13.06 10.15
N THR A 75 -13.90 -12.21 9.14
CA THR A 75 -14.42 -12.52 7.79
C THR A 75 -13.69 -13.73 7.21
N SER A 76 -12.37 -13.75 7.32
CA SER A 76 -11.54 -14.88 6.90
C SER A 76 -11.87 -16.17 7.70
N TRP A 77 -12.12 -16.04 9.01
CA TRP A 77 -12.50 -17.15 9.89
C TRP A 77 -13.86 -17.74 9.53
N ALA A 78 -14.82 -16.90 9.15
CA ALA A 78 -16.17 -17.26 8.76
C ALA A 78 -16.28 -17.79 7.32
N GLY A 79 -15.20 -17.84 6.55
CA GLY A 79 -15.23 -18.15 5.13
C GLY A 79 -15.88 -17.06 4.26
N LEU A 80 -15.99 -15.84 4.79
CA LEU A 80 -16.52 -14.66 4.10
C LEU A 80 -15.42 -13.92 3.37
N VAL A 81 -15.80 -13.04 2.44
CA VAL A 81 -14.87 -12.24 1.63
C VAL A 81 -14.95 -10.78 2.08
N ARG A 82 -13.88 -10.26 2.67
CA ARG A 82 -13.81 -8.84 3.05
C ARG A 82 -13.65 -7.96 1.82
N VAL A 83 -14.49 -6.93 1.72
CA VAL A 83 -14.40 -5.89 0.69
C VAL A 83 -14.10 -4.55 1.36
N HIS A 84 -12.86 -4.13 1.23
CA HIS A 84 -12.38 -2.97 1.94
C HIS A 84 -12.76 -1.68 1.24
N LEU A 85 -13.48 -0.79 1.94
CA LEU A 85 -13.82 0.55 1.46
C LEU A 85 -12.90 1.59 2.08
N ASN A 86 -12.16 2.30 1.24
CA ASN A 86 -11.44 3.47 1.72
C ASN A 86 -12.43 4.58 2.06
N TYR A 87 -12.51 4.97 3.33
CA TYR A 87 -13.45 6.00 3.83
C TYR A 87 -13.22 7.39 3.24
N ARG A 88 -12.08 7.62 2.57
CA ARG A 88 -11.76 8.87 1.86
C ARG A 88 -12.32 8.93 0.44
N LEU A 89 -12.84 7.82 -0.09
CA LEU A 89 -13.50 7.81 -1.39
C LEU A 89 -14.84 8.54 -1.32
N HIS A 90 -15.30 8.97 -2.49
CA HIS A 90 -16.65 9.50 -2.65
C HIS A 90 -17.69 8.36 -2.57
N GLU A 91 -18.91 8.67 -2.12
CA GLU A 91 -20.01 7.68 -1.99
C GLU A 91 -20.31 6.97 -3.31
N ARG A 92 -20.15 7.63 -4.44
CA ARG A 92 -20.27 7.02 -5.79
C ARG A 92 -19.31 5.87 -6.02
N ASP A 93 -18.09 5.98 -5.47
CA ASP A 93 -17.09 4.92 -5.61
C ASP A 93 -17.42 3.77 -4.66
N TRP A 94 -17.96 4.05 -3.47
CA TRP A 94 -18.46 3.01 -2.57
C TRP A 94 -19.62 2.24 -3.21
N ALA A 95 -20.56 2.94 -3.87
CA ALA A 95 -21.67 2.31 -4.58
C ALA A 95 -21.20 1.38 -5.71
N ARG A 96 -20.24 1.86 -6.53
CA ARG A 96 -19.66 1.05 -7.62
C ARG A 96 -18.91 -0.17 -7.10
N ILE A 97 -18.15 -0.02 -6.02
CA ILE A 97 -17.43 -1.14 -5.39
C ILE A 97 -18.43 -2.15 -4.81
N ALA A 98 -19.49 -1.69 -4.14
CA ALA A 98 -20.52 -2.54 -3.57
C ALA A 98 -21.26 -3.34 -4.65
N GLU A 99 -21.60 -2.69 -5.76
CA GLU A 99 -22.25 -3.32 -6.92
C GLU A 99 -21.34 -4.34 -7.60
N ASP A 100 -20.10 -3.96 -7.95
CA ASP A 100 -19.13 -4.85 -8.60
C ASP A 100 -18.78 -6.07 -7.73
N ALA A 101 -18.61 -5.86 -6.43
CA ALA A 101 -18.38 -6.95 -5.49
C ALA A 101 -19.60 -7.85 -5.33
N GLY A 102 -20.80 -7.39 -5.63
CA GLY A 102 -22.06 -8.04 -5.24
C GLY A 102 -22.13 -8.17 -3.72
N ALA A 103 -21.89 -7.06 -3.01
CA ALA A 103 -21.82 -7.05 -1.56
C ALA A 103 -23.14 -7.44 -0.91
N THR A 104 -23.07 -8.21 0.19
CA THR A 104 -24.23 -8.77 0.89
C THR A 104 -24.40 -8.28 2.30
N ALA A 105 -23.38 -7.62 2.87
CA ALA A 105 -23.46 -7.00 4.19
C ALA A 105 -22.48 -5.82 4.29
N LEU A 106 -22.75 -4.92 5.22
CA LEU A 106 -21.92 -3.77 5.55
C LEU A 106 -21.54 -3.79 7.03
N VAL A 107 -20.24 -3.65 7.32
CA VAL A 107 -19.73 -3.30 8.65
C VAL A 107 -19.14 -1.90 8.54
N TYR A 108 -19.60 -0.96 9.35
CA TYR A 108 -19.20 0.42 9.24
C TYR A 108 -19.01 1.09 10.60
N ASP A 109 -18.12 2.07 10.66
CA ASP A 109 -17.98 2.94 11.83
C ASP A 109 -19.14 3.96 11.85
N ALA A 110 -19.76 4.15 13.02
CA ALA A 110 -20.94 5.01 13.21
C ALA A 110 -20.75 6.45 12.71
N ARG A 111 -19.52 6.97 12.67
CA ARG A 111 -19.20 8.30 12.10
C ARG A 111 -19.53 8.44 10.62
N PHE A 112 -19.68 7.33 9.90
CA PHE A 112 -20.06 7.30 8.48
C PHE A 112 -21.53 6.96 8.26
N ALA A 113 -22.35 6.93 9.30
CA ALA A 113 -23.76 6.51 9.21
C ALA A 113 -24.53 7.25 8.13
N ASP A 114 -24.47 8.58 8.08
CA ASP A 114 -25.21 9.39 7.11
C ASP A 114 -24.68 9.17 5.69
N ARG A 115 -23.36 9.16 5.51
CA ARG A 115 -22.72 8.96 4.21
C ARG A 115 -22.96 7.54 3.64
N ALA A 116 -23.15 6.56 4.49
CA ALA A 116 -23.39 5.16 4.13
C ALA A 116 -24.87 4.76 4.14
N GLU A 117 -25.81 5.70 4.27
CA GLU A 117 -27.25 5.43 4.35
C GLU A 117 -27.73 4.55 3.19
N PHE A 118 -27.39 4.89 1.96
CA PHE A 118 -27.75 4.11 0.77
C PHE A 118 -27.24 2.67 0.77
N LEU A 119 -26.12 2.37 1.43
CA LEU A 119 -25.60 1.00 1.62
C LEU A 119 -26.37 0.29 2.73
N ARG A 120 -26.69 1.00 3.82
CA ARG A 120 -27.45 0.45 4.95
C ARG A 120 -28.86 0.05 4.55
N ASP A 121 -29.50 0.83 3.70
CA ASP A 121 -30.84 0.54 3.19
C ASP A 121 -30.86 -0.65 2.23
N ALA A 122 -29.74 -0.97 1.62
CA ALA A 122 -29.63 -2.02 0.61
C ALA A 122 -29.28 -3.40 1.19
N MET A 123 -28.73 -3.49 2.40
CA MET A 123 -28.22 -4.75 2.94
C MET A 123 -28.17 -4.78 4.48
N PRO A 124 -28.14 -5.97 5.12
CA PRO A 124 -27.84 -6.12 6.53
C PRO A 124 -26.58 -5.37 6.91
N HIS A 125 -26.63 -4.65 8.05
CA HIS A 125 -25.52 -3.80 8.46
C HIS A 125 -25.21 -3.87 9.95
N VAL A 126 -23.92 -3.73 10.26
CA VAL A 126 -23.34 -3.78 11.60
C VAL A 126 -22.65 -2.46 11.88
N SER A 127 -22.99 -1.81 12.99
CA SER A 127 -22.39 -0.57 13.43
C SER A 127 -21.27 -0.80 14.44
N ILE A 128 -20.13 -0.21 14.21
CA ILE A 128 -19.04 -0.04 15.18
C ILE A 128 -19.27 1.31 15.87
N GLY A 129 -19.53 1.26 17.19
CA GLY A 129 -20.00 2.42 17.98
C GLY A 129 -21.52 2.59 17.94
N ASP A 130 -21.99 3.74 18.41
CA ASP A 130 -23.41 4.03 18.57
C ASP A 130 -24.03 4.50 17.24
N GLY A 131 -24.43 3.56 16.42
CA GLY A 131 -25.05 3.78 15.12
C GLY A 131 -26.19 2.83 14.80
N PRO A 132 -26.96 3.09 13.72
CA PRO A 132 -28.03 2.21 13.27
C PRO A 132 -27.51 0.79 12.92
N GLY A 133 -28.35 -0.21 13.15
CA GLY A 133 -28.08 -1.62 12.82
C GLY A 133 -27.68 -2.48 14.00
N VAL A 134 -27.12 -3.64 13.70
CA VAL A 134 -26.64 -4.56 14.74
C VAL A 134 -25.33 -4.04 15.31
N SER A 135 -25.21 -4.03 16.65
CA SER A 135 -23.97 -3.60 17.30
C SER A 135 -22.83 -4.61 17.05
N TYR A 136 -21.68 -4.13 16.63
CA TYR A 136 -20.46 -4.92 16.46
C TYR A 136 -20.05 -5.65 17.74
N GLU A 137 -20.14 -4.99 18.89
CA GLU A 137 -19.79 -5.59 20.18
C GLU A 137 -20.76 -6.73 20.57
N LYS A 138 -22.06 -6.59 20.24
CA LYS A 138 -23.03 -7.67 20.46
C LYS A 138 -22.73 -8.93 19.65
N LEU A 139 -22.20 -8.78 18.42
CA LEU A 139 -21.75 -9.94 17.66
C LEU A 139 -20.58 -10.65 18.34
N ALA A 140 -19.68 -9.89 18.98
CA ALA A 140 -18.54 -10.43 19.70
C ALA A 140 -18.88 -11.07 21.07
N GLU A 141 -20.13 -10.92 21.56
CA GLU A 141 -20.63 -11.53 22.80
C GLU A 141 -21.27 -12.91 22.57
N GLY A 142 -21.65 -13.22 21.32
CA GLY A 142 -22.29 -14.48 20.95
C GLY A 142 -21.39 -15.71 21.10
N PRO A 143 -21.87 -16.91 20.77
CA PRO A 143 -21.07 -18.13 20.79
C PRO A 143 -19.96 -18.07 19.74
N ALA A 144 -18.82 -18.71 20.01
CA ALA A 144 -17.74 -18.84 19.04
C ALA A 144 -18.04 -19.98 18.04
N MET A 145 -17.58 -19.83 16.79
CA MET A 145 -17.63 -20.90 15.79
C MET A 145 -16.22 -21.41 15.43
N PRO A 146 -16.12 -22.68 14.98
CA PRO A 146 -14.89 -23.15 14.38
C PRO A 146 -14.59 -22.39 13.07
N ALA A 147 -13.31 -22.31 12.68
CA ALA A 147 -12.92 -21.68 11.44
C ALA A 147 -13.46 -22.44 10.22
N GLU A 148 -14.07 -21.73 9.30
CA GLU A 148 -14.47 -22.22 7.99
C GLU A 148 -13.55 -21.62 6.92
N THR A 149 -12.65 -22.44 6.38
CA THR A 149 -11.64 -21.96 5.43
C THR A 149 -12.18 -21.99 4.00
N ARG A 150 -12.09 -20.85 3.33
CA ARG A 150 -12.29 -20.67 1.89
C ARG A 150 -11.07 -19.99 1.33
N ASP A 151 -10.71 -20.31 0.07
CA ASP A 151 -9.47 -19.78 -0.51
C ASP A 151 -9.50 -18.24 -0.62
N LEU A 152 -10.59 -17.70 -1.21
CA LEU A 152 -10.77 -16.25 -1.38
C LEU A 152 -11.13 -15.61 -0.03
N VAL A 153 -10.33 -14.63 0.41
CA VAL A 153 -10.51 -13.95 1.70
C VAL A 153 -10.78 -12.46 1.58
N SER A 154 -10.32 -11.81 0.51
CA SER A 154 -10.63 -10.40 0.32
C SER A 154 -10.63 -9.96 -1.15
N LEU A 155 -11.36 -8.87 -1.41
CA LEU A 155 -11.28 -8.08 -2.63
C LEU A 155 -10.70 -6.72 -2.29
N ASN A 156 -9.58 -6.39 -2.91
CA ASN A 156 -8.94 -5.10 -2.76
C ASN A 156 -9.09 -4.29 -4.04
N TYR A 157 -9.80 -3.17 -3.97
CA TYR A 157 -10.10 -2.37 -5.15
C TYR A 157 -9.00 -1.38 -5.48
N THR A 158 -8.65 -1.31 -6.77
CA THR A 158 -7.74 -0.31 -7.33
C THR A 158 -8.54 0.71 -8.13
N SER A 159 -8.03 1.94 -8.24
CA SER A 159 -8.67 3.04 -8.97
C SER A 159 -8.73 2.86 -10.49
N GLY A 160 -8.22 1.75 -11.02
CA GLY A 160 -8.23 1.40 -12.44
C GLY A 160 -7.84 2.55 -13.41
N THR A 161 -7.00 2.29 -14.39
CA THR A 161 -6.64 3.29 -15.42
C THR A 161 -7.85 3.73 -16.26
N THR A 162 -8.88 2.89 -16.36
CA THR A 162 -10.14 3.15 -17.09
C THR A 162 -11.19 3.93 -16.30
N GLY A 163 -10.91 4.26 -15.02
CA GLY A 163 -11.85 4.98 -14.14
C GLY A 163 -12.86 4.11 -13.41
N ASN A 164 -12.98 2.82 -13.74
CA ASN A 164 -13.78 1.87 -12.97
C ASN A 164 -12.90 1.12 -11.98
N PRO A 165 -13.31 1.00 -10.71
CA PRO A 165 -12.59 0.20 -9.71
C PRO A 165 -12.49 -1.26 -10.16
N LYS A 166 -11.33 -1.90 -9.92
CA LYS A 166 -11.12 -3.33 -10.21
C LYS A 166 -10.85 -4.06 -8.91
N GLY A 167 -11.65 -5.08 -8.60
CA GLY A 167 -11.48 -5.92 -7.43
C GLY A 167 -10.38 -6.97 -7.63
N VAL A 168 -9.26 -6.81 -6.94
CA VAL A 168 -8.17 -7.79 -6.92
C VAL A 168 -8.50 -8.91 -5.94
N ARG A 169 -8.52 -10.14 -6.42
CA ARG A 169 -8.78 -11.33 -5.61
C ARG A 169 -7.55 -11.68 -4.79
N ARG A 170 -7.72 -11.80 -3.48
CA ARG A 170 -6.67 -12.24 -2.55
C ARG A 170 -7.09 -13.51 -1.84
N GLU A 171 -6.25 -14.53 -1.95
CA GLU A 171 -6.43 -15.82 -1.32
C GLU A 171 -5.52 -15.95 -0.09
N HIS A 172 -5.79 -16.95 0.77
CA HIS A 172 -4.92 -17.25 1.90
C HIS A 172 -3.47 -17.44 1.48
N ALA A 173 -3.23 -18.19 0.41
CA ALA A 173 -1.89 -18.46 -0.10
C ALA A 173 -1.15 -17.17 -0.44
N ASN A 174 -1.80 -16.25 -1.16
CA ASN A 174 -1.17 -14.97 -1.53
C ASN A 174 -0.80 -14.14 -0.30
N ARG A 175 -1.70 -14.06 0.70
CA ARG A 175 -1.48 -13.29 1.93
C ARG A 175 -0.37 -13.89 2.79
N LEU A 176 -0.31 -15.22 2.90
CA LEU A 176 0.72 -15.91 3.68
C LEU A 176 2.08 -15.84 2.99
N ALA A 177 2.14 -15.95 1.65
CA ALA A 177 3.37 -15.74 0.90
C ALA A 177 3.93 -14.32 1.08
N SER A 178 3.07 -13.30 0.95
CA SER A 178 3.44 -11.91 1.25
C SER A 178 3.92 -11.76 2.70
N ALA A 179 3.20 -12.31 3.68
CA ALA A 179 3.58 -12.21 5.08
C ALA A 179 4.95 -12.86 5.36
N ALA A 180 5.23 -13.98 4.72
CA ALA A 180 6.53 -14.65 4.83
C ALA A 180 7.67 -13.80 4.22
N ALA A 181 7.46 -13.24 3.03
CA ALA A 181 8.42 -12.35 2.39
C ALA A 181 8.62 -11.05 3.19
N MET A 182 7.55 -10.44 3.73
CA MET A 182 7.65 -9.29 4.62
C MET A 182 8.50 -9.60 5.86
N ALA A 183 8.27 -10.75 6.49
CA ALA A 183 9.05 -11.17 7.67
C ALA A 183 10.50 -11.47 7.33
N ALA A 184 10.79 -12.03 6.15
CA ALA A 184 12.14 -12.41 5.74
C ALA A 184 12.97 -11.19 5.29
N ASP A 185 12.39 -10.32 4.48
CA ASP A 185 13.15 -9.33 3.72
C ASP A 185 12.93 -7.88 4.19
N VAL A 186 11.73 -7.56 4.73
CA VAL A 186 11.40 -6.19 5.17
C VAL A 186 11.63 -6.02 6.67
N CYS A 187 11.24 -7.00 7.48
CA CYS A 187 11.40 -6.95 8.93
C CYS A 187 12.03 -8.25 9.48
N PRO A 188 13.28 -8.58 9.06
CA PRO A 188 13.94 -9.79 9.50
C PRO A 188 14.20 -9.78 11.01
N GLY A 189 14.10 -10.98 11.62
CA GLY A 189 14.40 -11.17 13.04
C GLY A 189 13.31 -10.67 13.99
N LEU A 190 12.04 -10.59 13.54
CA LEU A 190 10.91 -10.26 14.40
C LEU A 190 10.84 -11.15 15.63
N SER A 191 10.53 -10.55 16.76
CA SER A 191 10.39 -11.19 18.05
C SER A 191 9.15 -10.72 18.78
N THR A 192 8.82 -11.38 19.88
CA THR A 192 7.71 -11.00 20.77
C THR A 192 7.88 -9.63 21.43
N GLU A 193 9.08 -9.07 21.43
CA GLU A 193 9.39 -7.76 22.02
C GLU A 193 9.19 -6.60 21.03
N ASP A 194 8.89 -6.92 19.78
CA ASP A 194 8.69 -5.92 18.76
C ASP A 194 7.26 -5.36 18.79
N VAL A 195 7.14 -4.09 18.38
CA VAL A 195 5.87 -3.38 18.33
C VAL A 195 5.76 -2.71 16.97
N TYR A 196 4.74 -3.09 16.20
CA TYR A 196 4.44 -2.42 14.95
C TYR A 196 3.46 -1.28 15.16
N LEU A 197 3.79 -0.11 14.65
CA LEU A 197 2.95 1.09 14.68
C LEU A 197 2.17 1.23 13.37
N HIS A 198 0.85 1.07 13.45
CA HIS A 198 -0.09 1.37 12.37
C HIS A 198 -0.42 2.85 12.35
N ALA A 199 0.47 3.69 11.82
CA ALA A 199 0.25 5.12 11.62
C ALA A 199 -0.40 5.42 10.25
N GLY A 200 -0.07 4.64 9.22
CA GLY A 200 -0.73 4.68 7.92
C GLY A 200 -1.99 3.80 7.85
N PRO A 201 -2.79 3.90 6.78
CA PRO A 201 -4.02 3.12 6.65
C PRO A 201 -3.77 1.61 6.66
N ILE A 202 -4.43 0.89 7.58
CA ILE A 202 -4.40 -0.60 7.66
C ILE A 202 -4.94 -1.23 6.36
N THR A 203 -5.80 -0.52 5.67
CA THR A 203 -6.39 -0.88 4.37
C THR A 203 -5.38 -0.98 3.24
N HIS A 204 -4.19 -0.41 3.42
CA HIS A 204 -3.13 -0.31 2.43
C HIS A 204 -1.81 -0.86 2.99
N THR A 205 -0.75 -0.08 2.86
CA THR A 205 0.62 -0.42 3.22
C THR A 205 0.76 -0.98 4.65
N SER A 206 0.11 -0.33 5.63
CA SER A 206 0.25 -0.71 7.04
C SER A 206 -0.34 -2.09 7.35
N GLY A 207 -1.41 -2.50 6.66
CA GLY A 207 -2.05 -3.81 6.85
C GLY A 207 -1.20 -5.01 6.43
N LEU A 208 -0.17 -4.80 5.62
CA LEU A 208 0.77 -5.87 5.22
C LEU A 208 1.54 -6.44 6.42
N PHE A 209 1.68 -5.65 7.47
CA PHE A 209 2.43 -6.02 8.68
C PHE A 209 1.57 -6.75 9.73
N VAL A 210 0.24 -6.83 9.54
CA VAL A 210 -0.64 -7.51 10.50
C VAL A 210 -0.24 -8.98 10.67
N LEU A 211 -0.14 -9.73 9.61
CA LEU A 211 0.16 -11.17 9.68
C LEU A 211 1.59 -11.47 10.15
N PRO A 212 2.65 -10.80 9.66
CA PRO A 212 4.02 -11.02 10.16
C PRO A 212 4.15 -10.81 11.67
N PHE A 213 3.57 -9.71 12.20
CA PHE A 213 3.65 -9.39 13.63
C PHE A 213 2.77 -10.33 14.47
N LEU A 214 1.60 -10.75 13.97
CA LEU A 214 0.82 -11.80 14.62
C LEU A 214 1.59 -13.11 14.67
N ALA A 215 2.24 -13.52 13.60
CA ALA A 215 3.03 -14.75 13.55
C ALA A 215 4.21 -14.73 14.53
N ALA A 216 4.83 -13.60 14.74
CA ALA A 216 5.93 -13.40 15.68
C ALA A 216 5.49 -13.29 17.15
N GLY A 217 4.19 -13.19 17.43
CA GLY A 217 3.68 -12.91 18.78
C GLY A 217 3.95 -11.48 19.24
N ALA A 218 4.18 -10.57 18.30
CA ALA A 218 4.51 -9.17 18.53
C ALA A 218 3.25 -8.30 18.62
N ARG A 219 3.35 -7.19 19.36
CA ARG A 219 2.25 -6.24 19.58
C ARG A 219 2.04 -5.35 18.36
N GLN A 220 0.80 -5.01 18.08
CA GLN A 220 0.39 -4.05 17.07
C GLN A 220 -0.26 -2.85 17.75
N LEU A 221 0.30 -1.67 17.52
CA LEU A 221 -0.16 -0.39 18.05
C LEU A 221 -0.87 0.38 16.95
N VAL A 222 -2.15 0.69 17.14
CA VAL A 222 -3.00 1.31 16.12
C VAL A 222 -3.25 2.77 16.45
N LEU A 223 -2.85 3.68 15.57
CA LEU A 223 -3.27 5.08 15.58
C LEU A 223 -4.47 5.26 14.65
N PRO A 224 -5.47 6.07 15.03
CA PRO A 224 -6.66 6.30 14.20
C PRO A 224 -6.34 7.00 12.87
N ALA A 225 -5.31 7.85 12.87
CA ALA A 225 -4.82 8.56 11.70
C ALA A 225 -3.32 8.88 11.89
N PHE A 226 -2.65 9.29 10.81
CA PHE A 226 -1.29 9.79 10.89
C PHE A 226 -1.29 11.21 11.45
N ASP A 227 -0.63 11.36 12.58
CA ASP A 227 -0.21 12.62 13.19
C ASP A 227 1.25 12.51 13.64
N THR A 228 2.05 13.54 13.47
CA THR A 228 3.48 13.49 13.78
C THR A 228 3.74 13.38 15.27
N GLY A 229 2.96 14.12 16.10
CA GLY A 229 3.05 14.05 17.54
C GLY A 229 2.70 12.66 18.09
N ASP A 230 1.61 12.07 17.60
CA ASP A 230 1.20 10.70 17.98
C ASP A 230 2.25 9.64 17.59
N VAL A 231 2.90 9.82 16.43
CA VAL A 231 4.01 8.92 16.01
C VAL A 231 5.20 9.05 16.94
N LEU A 232 5.59 10.28 17.29
CA LEU A 232 6.71 10.53 18.21
C LEU A 232 6.43 9.96 19.60
N GLU A 233 5.21 10.17 20.13
CA GLU A 233 4.77 9.58 21.41
C GLU A 233 4.79 8.05 21.35
N ALA A 234 4.23 7.46 20.27
CA ALA A 234 4.19 6.01 20.11
C ALA A 234 5.59 5.37 20.14
N VAL A 235 6.57 6.02 19.55
CA VAL A 235 7.95 5.52 19.54
C VAL A 235 8.63 5.75 20.92
N ARG A 236 8.53 6.96 21.47
CA ARG A 236 9.26 7.34 22.69
C ARG A 236 8.68 6.75 23.96
N GLU A 237 7.35 6.65 24.04
CA GLU A 237 6.65 6.32 25.29
C GLU A 237 5.93 4.97 25.24
N ARG A 238 5.45 4.55 24.06
CA ARG A 238 4.70 3.30 23.91
C ARG A 238 5.51 2.16 23.30
N GLY A 239 6.82 2.39 23.02
CA GLY A 239 7.78 1.38 22.61
C GLY A 239 7.57 0.85 21.19
N ALA A 240 7.03 1.66 20.27
CA ALA A 240 6.95 1.29 18.86
C ALA A 240 8.36 1.12 18.28
N THR A 241 8.62 -0.02 17.66
CA THR A 241 9.93 -0.38 17.09
C THR A 241 9.95 -0.41 15.57
N HIS A 242 8.80 -0.61 14.95
CA HIS A 242 8.64 -0.75 13.50
C HIS A 242 7.45 0.06 13.02
N THR A 243 7.60 0.69 11.87
CA THR A 243 6.48 1.34 11.16
C THR A 243 6.74 1.39 9.66
N ALA A 244 5.68 1.56 8.88
CA ALA A 244 5.77 1.85 7.45
C ALA A 244 4.99 3.13 7.14
N LEU A 245 5.65 4.06 6.45
CA LEU A 245 5.12 5.37 6.10
C LEU A 245 5.27 5.60 4.59
N VAL A 246 4.38 6.39 4.01
CA VAL A 246 4.60 6.89 2.65
C VAL A 246 5.54 8.10 2.67
N PRO A 247 6.24 8.42 1.56
CA PRO A 247 7.22 9.52 1.54
C PRO A 247 6.70 10.86 2.06
N THR A 248 5.43 11.20 1.79
CA THR A 248 4.81 12.44 2.28
C THR A 248 4.64 12.47 3.82
N MET A 249 4.40 11.32 4.44
CA MET A 249 4.34 11.20 5.92
C MET A 249 5.74 11.35 6.52
N ILE A 250 6.76 10.76 5.87
CA ILE A 250 8.16 10.92 6.31
C ILE A 250 8.59 12.38 6.20
N ALA A 251 8.28 13.06 5.10
CA ALA A 251 8.58 14.48 4.92
C ALA A 251 7.92 15.34 6.02
N ARG A 252 6.66 15.07 6.37
CA ARG A 252 6.00 15.76 7.48
C ARG A 252 6.66 15.50 8.83
N LEU A 253 7.06 14.25 9.09
CA LEU A 253 7.78 13.89 10.31
C LEU A 253 9.13 14.59 10.40
N LEU A 254 9.88 14.66 9.29
CA LEU A 254 11.16 15.37 9.19
C LEU A 254 11.02 16.88 9.41
N ALA A 255 9.89 17.46 9.01
CA ALA A 255 9.60 18.89 9.20
C ALA A 255 9.10 19.22 10.61
N ASP A 256 8.77 18.23 11.44
CA ASP A 256 8.26 18.45 12.79
C ASP A 256 9.42 18.88 13.73
N PRO A 257 9.34 20.06 14.36
CA PRO A 257 10.37 20.52 15.29
C PRO A 257 10.53 19.63 16.54
N ALA A 258 9.51 18.83 16.86
CA ALA A 258 9.57 17.87 17.96
C ALA A 258 10.42 16.63 17.63
N LEU A 259 10.84 16.44 16.38
CA LEU A 259 11.86 15.46 15.99
C LEU A 259 13.27 16.01 16.29
N ASP A 260 13.61 16.10 17.55
CA ASP A 260 14.84 16.69 18.10
C ASP A 260 16.01 15.69 18.24
N ALA A 261 15.72 14.39 18.12
CA ALA A 261 16.71 13.31 18.19
C ALA A 261 16.25 12.11 17.34
N PRO A 262 17.18 11.24 16.90
CA PRO A 262 16.85 10.00 16.21
C PRO A 262 15.93 9.12 17.06
N LEU A 263 14.93 8.51 16.41
CA LEU A 263 13.91 7.72 17.09
C LEU A 263 14.37 6.30 17.45
N GLY A 264 15.45 5.81 16.84
CA GLY A 264 15.97 4.47 17.14
C GLY A 264 15.05 3.32 16.72
N LEU A 265 14.16 3.54 15.74
CA LEU A 265 13.33 2.49 15.18
C LEU A 265 14.20 1.34 14.65
N LYS A 266 13.79 0.11 14.93
CA LYS A 266 14.41 -1.09 14.35
C LYS A 266 14.14 -1.20 12.85
N MET A 267 13.03 -0.59 12.37
CA MET A 267 12.70 -0.49 10.95
C MET A 267 11.78 0.72 10.70
N LEU A 268 12.14 1.52 9.70
CA LEU A 268 11.24 2.43 9.02
C LEU A 268 11.13 2.00 7.56
N ALA A 269 10.01 1.36 7.21
CA ALA A 269 9.74 1.01 5.83
C ALA A 269 9.05 2.16 5.09
N TYR A 270 9.34 2.30 3.79
CA TYR A 270 8.62 3.22 2.93
C TYR A 270 8.30 2.60 1.57
N ALA A 271 7.15 2.97 1.03
CA ALA A 271 6.64 2.43 -0.23
C ALA A 271 5.58 3.32 -0.84
N GLY A 272 5.10 2.92 -2.02
CA GLY A 272 3.94 3.53 -2.66
C GLY A 272 4.24 4.70 -3.58
N ALA A 273 5.38 5.38 -3.40
CA ALA A 273 5.91 6.41 -4.29
C ALA A 273 7.43 6.48 -4.14
N PRO A 274 8.17 7.03 -5.13
CA PRO A 274 9.57 7.37 -4.95
C PRO A 274 9.76 8.38 -3.80
N MET A 275 10.88 8.28 -3.10
CA MET A 275 11.28 9.25 -2.07
C MET A 275 12.52 10.00 -2.57
N PRO A 276 12.53 11.34 -2.53
CA PRO A 276 13.69 12.12 -2.94
C PRO A 276 14.96 11.72 -2.18
N PRO A 277 16.14 11.64 -2.82
CA PRO A 277 17.39 11.25 -2.17
C PRO A 277 17.74 12.11 -0.94
N ALA A 278 17.40 13.39 -0.94
CA ALA A 278 17.59 14.28 0.20
C ALA A 278 16.76 13.80 1.41
N HIS A 279 15.48 13.47 1.21
CA HIS A 279 14.63 12.96 2.29
C HIS A 279 15.08 11.58 2.78
N ILE A 280 15.65 10.72 1.90
CA ILE A 280 16.23 9.44 2.33
C ILE A 280 17.41 9.69 3.28
N ARG A 281 18.30 10.63 2.92
CA ARG A 281 19.44 11.01 3.75
C ARG A 281 19.00 11.58 5.10
N ASP A 282 18.07 12.52 5.08
CA ASP A 282 17.55 13.14 6.32
C ASP A 282 16.84 12.10 7.20
N ALA A 283 16.05 11.17 6.62
CA ALA A 283 15.40 10.11 7.37
C ALA A 283 16.41 9.12 7.97
N PHE A 284 17.48 8.80 7.22
CA PHE A 284 18.57 7.95 7.69
C PHE A 284 19.30 8.56 8.90
N GLU A 285 19.58 9.86 8.87
CA GLU A 285 20.32 10.56 9.92
C GLU A 285 19.43 10.91 11.12
N ARG A 286 18.19 11.36 10.87
CA ARG A 286 17.33 11.97 11.89
C ARG A 286 16.22 11.07 12.43
N ILE A 287 15.87 10.00 11.71
CA ILE A 287 14.84 9.06 12.18
C ILE A 287 15.49 7.74 12.56
N THR A 288 16.05 7.01 11.61
CA THR A 288 16.72 5.73 11.85
C THR A 288 17.61 5.32 10.66
N PRO A 289 18.79 4.71 10.89
CA PRO A 289 19.58 4.12 9.81
C PRO A 289 19.02 2.80 9.26
N ASN A 290 17.92 2.30 9.80
CA ASN A 290 17.28 1.06 9.40
C ASN A 290 16.13 1.31 8.42
N LEU A 291 16.41 2.05 7.35
CA LEU A 291 15.45 2.29 6.28
C LEU A 291 15.29 1.05 5.40
N VAL A 292 14.06 0.76 5.02
CA VAL A 292 13.72 -0.30 4.07
C VAL A 292 12.74 0.26 3.05
N GLN A 293 13.08 0.18 1.78
CA GLN A 293 12.10 0.43 0.73
C GLN A 293 11.56 -0.90 0.20
N TYR A 294 10.28 -0.94 -0.14
CA TYR A 294 9.76 -2.05 -0.94
C TYR A 294 8.82 -1.54 -2.04
N TYR A 295 8.88 -2.23 -3.16
CA TYR A 295 7.98 -2.04 -4.28
C TYR A 295 6.95 -3.17 -4.33
N GLY A 296 5.74 -2.83 -4.76
CA GLY A 296 4.69 -3.79 -5.00
C GLY A 296 3.39 -3.16 -5.47
N LEU A 297 2.47 -4.00 -5.87
CA LEU A 297 1.18 -3.67 -6.44
C LEU A 297 0.06 -4.33 -5.64
N VAL A 298 -1.17 -3.88 -5.84
CA VAL A 298 -2.34 -4.56 -5.26
C VAL A 298 -2.50 -5.94 -5.87
N GLU A 299 -2.16 -6.09 -7.15
CA GLU A 299 -2.19 -7.31 -7.97
C GLU A 299 -1.09 -8.34 -7.61
N ALA A 300 0.01 -7.89 -7.01
CA ALA A 300 1.03 -8.74 -6.41
C ALA A 300 1.31 -8.21 -5.02
N ILE A 301 0.70 -8.85 -4.02
CA ILE A 301 0.77 -8.36 -2.63
C ILE A 301 2.24 -8.14 -2.24
N PRO A 302 2.65 -6.91 -1.85
CA PRO A 302 4.05 -6.60 -1.54
C PRO A 302 4.66 -7.53 -0.48
N PRO A 303 6.00 -7.70 -0.53
CA PRO A 303 6.96 -7.05 -1.40
C PRO A 303 7.17 -7.79 -2.72
N ILE A 304 7.33 -7.06 -3.82
CA ILE A 304 7.89 -7.59 -5.08
C ILE A 304 9.41 -7.48 -5.02
N THR A 305 9.91 -6.30 -4.68
CA THR A 305 11.34 -6.06 -4.43
C THR A 305 11.55 -5.31 -3.13
N VAL A 306 12.76 -5.43 -2.59
CA VAL A 306 13.18 -4.78 -1.34
C VAL A 306 14.55 -4.15 -1.51
N LEU A 307 14.66 -2.86 -1.18
CA LEU A 307 15.93 -2.16 -0.97
C LEU A 307 16.22 -2.17 0.54
N SER A 308 17.22 -2.92 0.93
CA SER A 308 17.51 -3.23 2.34
C SER A 308 18.18 -2.07 3.09
N PRO A 309 18.29 -2.12 4.43
CA PRO A 309 19.10 -1.16 5.18
C PRO A 309 20.59 -1.19 4.79
N ALA A 310 21.11 -2.32 4.32
CA ALA A 310 22.48 -2.43 3.81
C ALA A 310 22.65 -1.65 2.51
N ASP A 311 21.70 -1.81 1.57
CA ASP A 311 21.69 -1.07 0.31
C ASP A 311 21.59 0.45 0.54
N HIS A 312 20.79 0.90 1.53
CA HIS A 312 20.71 2.32 1.90
C HIS A 312 22.05 2.84 2.43
N ARG A 313 22.74 2.09 3.30
CA ARG A 313 24.07 2.47 3.80
C ARG A 313 25.09 2.55 2.66
N GLU A 314 25.09 1.57 1.76
CA GLU A 314 25.94 1.57 0.58
C GLU A 314 25.65 2.76 -0.34
N ALA A 315 24.37 3.04 -0.57
CA ALA A 315 23.91 4.17 -1.37
C ALA A 315 24.38 5.54 -0.82
N LEU A 316 24.38 5.69 0.48
CA LEU A 316 24.79 6.94 1.13
C LEU A 316 26.31 7.12 1.26
N THR A 317 27.09 6.07 0.98
CA THR A 317 28.56 6.11 1.11
C THR A 317 29.31 5.98 -0.21
N SER A 318 28.92 5.05 -1.08
CA SER A 318 29.72 4.68 -2.25
C SER A 318 28.97 4.48 -3.55
N ARG A 319 27.62 4.21 -3.48
CA ARG A 319 26.81 3.91 -4.66
C ARG A 319 25.49 4.69 -4.66
N PRO A 320 25.53 6.02 -4.86
CA PRO A 320 24.36 6.89 -4.76
C PRO A 320 23.22 6.51 -5.73
N GLU A 321 23.53 5.83 -6.84
CA GLU A 321 22.56 5.35 -7.81
C GLU A 321 21.56 4.35 -7.19
N LEU A 322 21.91 3.63 -6.12
CA LEU A 322 21.01 2.71 -5.43
C LEU A 322 19.79 3.41 -4.80
N LEU A 323 19.88 4.71 -4.49
CA LEU A 323 18.72 5.46 -3.98
C LEU A 323 17.57 5.56 -4.98
N ALA A 324 17.84 5.38 -6.28
CA ALA A 324 16.82 5.34 -7.33
C ALA A 324 16.31 3.91 -7.61
N SER A 325 16.92 2.89 -7.03
CA SER A 325 16.50 1.50 -7.18
C SER A 325 15.24 1.19 -6.38
N ALA A 326 14.42 0.28 -6.90
CA ALA A 326 13.34 -0.36 -6.16
C ALA A 326 13.80 -1.57 -5.33
N GLY A 327 15.10 -1.90 -5.34
CA GLY A 327 15.69 -3.03 -4.64
C GLY A 327 15.77 -4.31 -5.47
N ARG A 328 16.03 -5.43 -4.80
CA ARG A 328 16.13 -6.77 -5.40
C ARG A 328 14.86 -7.57 -5.17
N ALA A 329 14.64 -8.60 -6.00
CA ALA A 329 13.49 -9.50 -5.86
C ALA A 329 13.38 -10.04 -4.43
N ALA A 330 12.17 -9.97 -3.88
CA ALA A 330 11.88 -10.49 -2.56
C ALA A 330 11.80 -12.02 -2.55
N THR A 331 11.86 -12.61 -1.37
CA THR A 331 11.76 -14.08 -1.18
C THR A 331 10.48 -14.62 -1.83
N GLY A 332 10.63 -15.61 -2.70
CA GLY A 332 9.53 -16.24 -3.43
C GLY A 332 9.01 -15.45 -4.63
N VAL A 333 9.75 -14.42 -5.07
CA VAL A 333 9.40 -13.60 -6.24
C VAL A 333 10.43 -13.82 -7.35
N GLU A 334 9.94 -14.03 -8.56
CA GLU A 334 10.72 -14.02 -9.79
C GLU A 334 10.39 -12.76 -10.60
N LEU A 335 11.42 -12.14 -11.18
CA LEU A 335 11.31 -10.99 -12.06
C LEU A 335 11.77 -11.34 -13.46
N ALA A 336 11.11 -10.77 -14.46
CA ALA A 336 11.57 -10.76 -15.85
C ALA A 336 11.31 -9.39 -16.47
N ILE A 337 12.11 -9.01 -17.46
CA ILE A 337 11.92 -7.81 -18.26
C ILE A 337 11.63 -8.26 -19.69
N VAL A 338 10.55 -7.73 -20.29
CA VAL A 338 10.16 -8.09 -21.66
C VAL A 338 9.99 -6.87 -22.54
N GLY A 339 10.37 -7.02 -23.80
CA GLY A 339 10.18 -6.02 -24.84
C GLY A 339 8.72 -5.90 -25.30
N GLU A 340 8.47 -4.99 -26.22
CA GLU A 340 7.14 -4.78 -26.80
C GLU A 340 6.65 -6.00 -27.62
N ASP A 341 7.58 -6.76 -28.18
CA ASP A 341 7.33 -8.02 -28.90
C ASP A 341 7.08 -9.22 -27.97
N GLY A 342 7.18 -9.02 -26.64
CA GLY A 342 7.08 -10.08 -25.63
C GLY A 342 8.36 -10.91 -25.44
N GLY A 343 9.44 -10.60 -26.16
CA GLY A 343 10.73 -11.23 -26.01
C GLY A 343 11.40 -10.85 -24.70
N SER A 344 12.12 -11.80 -24.06
CA SER A 344 12.90 -11.52 -22.85
C SER A 344 14.07 -10.60 -23.18
N LEU A 345 14.25 -9.55 -22.36
CA LEU A 345 15.36 -8.62 -22.46
C LEU A 345 16.52 -8.96 -21.53
N GLY A 346 17.70 -8.50 -21.89
CA GLY A 346 18.92 -8.67 -21.10
C GLY A 346 19.02 -7.69 -19.93
N MET A 347 20.08 -7.84 -19.13
CA MET A 347 20.39 -6.92 -18.03
C MET A 347 20.63 -5.50 -18.56
N GLY A 348 20.09 -4.52 -17.85
CA GLY A 348 20.19 -3.10 -18.20
C GLY A 348 19.24 -2.62 -19.31
N GLU A 349 18.58 -3.53 -20.03
CA GLU A 349 17.61 -3.17 -21.06
C GLU A 349 16.25 -2.82 -20.42
N ILE A 350 15.60 -1.78 -20.96
CA ILE A 350 14.32 -1.28 -20.46
C ILE A 350 13.16 -1.99 -21.15
N GLY A 351 12.26 -2.57 -20.37
CA GLY A 351 11.04 -3.21 -20.84
C GLY A 351 9.98 -3.29 -19.75
N GLU A 352 8.87 -3.99 -20.05
CA GLU A 352 7.82 -4.22 -19.07
C GLU A 352 8.30 -5.19 -17.98
N VAL A 353 8.10 -4.80 -16.72
CA VAL A 353 8.41 -5.65 -15.57
C VAL A 353 7.34 -6.72 -15.41
N LEU A 354 7.75 -7.97 -15.48
CA LEU A 354 6.91 -9.12 -15.16
C LEU A 354 7.25 -9.71 -13.80
N VAL A 355 6.22 -10.17 -13.11
CA VAL A 355 6.34 -10.74 -11.75
C VAL A 355 5.66 -12.11 -11.69
N ARG A 356 6.33 -13.08 -11.08
CA ARG A 356 5.78 -14.40 -10.77
C ARG A 356 6.07 -14.75 -9.31
N GLY A 357 5.12 -15.40 -8.64
CA GLY A 357 5.23 -15.84 -7.24
C GLY A 357 3.87 -16.06 -6.60
N ASP A 358 3.87 -16.68 -5.43
CA ASP A 358 2.64 -17.06 -4.72
C ASP A 358 1.84 -15.84 -4.21
N ALA A 359 2.47 -14.66 -4.08
CA ALA A 359 1.80 -13.41 -3.71
C ALA A 359 1.04 -12.76 -4.88
N VAL A 360 1.20 -13.24 -6.13
CA VAL A 360 0.52 -12.74 -7.32
C VAL A 360 -0.94 -13.20 -7.32
N MET A 361 -1.87 -12.27 -7.63
CA MET A 361 -3.29 -12.57 -7.75
C MET A 361 -3.57 -13.58 -8.85
N ARG A 362 -4.66 -14.34 -8.74
CA ARG A 362 -5.15 -15.20 -9.83
C ARG A 362 -5.97 -14.45 -10.88
N GLY A 363 -6.34 -13.20 -10.62
CA GLY A 363 -7.12 -12.36 -11.53
C GLY A 363 -8.02 -11.37 -10.81
N TYR A 364 -8.75 -10.57 -11.58
CA TYR A 364 -9.75 -9.66 -11.06
C TYR A 364 -11.09 -10.39 -10.78
N TRP A 365 -11.90 -9.78 -9.93
CA TRP A 365 -13.20 -10.34 -9.50
C TRP A 365 -14.25 -10.34 -10.63
N SER A 366 -14.60 -9.17 -11.10
CA SER A 366 -15.52 -9.02 -12.22
C SER A 366 -14.74 -9.24 -13.50
N GLY A 367 -14.81 -10.41 -14.07
CA GLY A 367 -14.10 -10.84 -15.27
C GLY A 367 -14.05 -9.80 -16.42
N ALA A 368 -13.48 -8.63 -16.15
CA ALA A 368 -13.09 -7.65 -17.15
C ALA A 368 -12.14 -8.37 -18.12
N ALA A 369 -12.74 -9.06 -19.08
CA ALA A 369 -12.12 -10.02 -19.99
C ALA A 369 -10.96 -9.41 -20.78
N ASP A 370 -10.95 -8.06 -20.92
CA ASP A 370 -9.94 -7.30 -21.66
C ASP A 370 -8.67 -7.00 -20.82
N ALA A 371 -8.69 -7.25 -19.52
CA ALA A 371 -7.53 -7.05 -18.66
C ALA A 371 -7.13 -8.38 -18.01
N ARG A 372 -6.47 -9.25 -18.77
CA ARG A 372 -5.75 -10.40 -18.20
C ARG A 372 -4.31 -10.00 -17.91
N PRO A 373 -4.04 -9.41 -16.73
CA PRO A 373 -2.67 -9.00 -16.41
C PRO A 373 -1.78 -10.21 -16.09
N VAL A 374 -2.38 -11.38 -15.77
CA VAL A 374 -1.64 -12.63 -15.54
C VAL A 374 -1.76 -13.50 -16.79
N ARG A 375 -0.60 -13.80 -17.42
CA ARG A 375 -0.48 -14.65 -18.61
C ARG A 375 0.68 -15.62 -18.37
N ASP A 376 0.44 -16.91 -18.62
CA ASP A 376 1.43 -17.97 -18.44
C ASP A 376 2.13 -17.96 -17.07
N GLY A 377 1.36 -17.58 -16.02
CA GLY A 377 1.84 -17.45 -14.64
C GLY A 377 2.60 -16.16 -14.32
N TRP A 378 2.80 -15.26 -15.28
CA TRP A 378 3.42 -13.96 -15.09
C TRP A 378 2.39 -12.84 -15.02
N LEU A 379 2.52 -12.00 -14.00
CA LEU A 379 1.80 -10.73 -13.91
C LEU A 379 2.52 -9.68 -14.77
N HIS A 380 1.83 -9.14 -15.74
CA HIS A 380 2.22 -7.93 -16.45
C HIS A 380 1.90 -6.71 -15.58
N THR A 381 2.93 -6.11 -14.99
CA THR A 381 2.72 -5.04 -14.00
C THR A 381 2.24 -3.74 -14.61
N GLY A 382 2.52 -3.53 -15.90
CA GLY A 382 2.36 -2.24 -16.57
C GLY A 382 3.40 -1.20 -16.15
N ASP A 383 4.35 -1.55 -15.28
CA ASP A 383 5.50 -0.73 -14.95
C ASP A 383 6.66 -1.08 -15.90
N LEU A 384 7.37 -0.06 -16.37
CA LEU A 384 8.59 -0.19 -17.17
C LEU A 384 9.80 -0.10 -16.25
N GLY A 385 10.78 -0.95 -16.50
CA GLY A 385 12.00 -0.97 -15.69
C GLY A 385 13.11 -1.78 -16.35
N ARG A 386 14.24 -1.84 -15.65
CA ARG A 386 15.40 -2.68 -16.00
C ARG A 386 15.98 -3.31 -14.75
N VAL A 387 16.56 -4.47 -14.91
CA VAL A 387 17.30 -5.16 -13.83
C VAL A 387 18.79 -5.07 -14.17
N GLU A 388 19.58 -4.56 -13.24
CA GLU A 388 21.05 -4.47 -13.38
C GLU A 388 21.74 -5.77 -13.00
N ALA A 389 23.03 -5.88 -13.33
CA ALA A 389 23.83 -7.11 -13.13
C ALA A 389 23.89 -7.59 -11.67
N ASP A 390 23.72 -6.70 -10.70
CA ASP A 390 23.67 -6.99 -9.27
C ASP A 390 22.26 -7.35 -8.76
N GLY A 391 21.27 -7.44 -9.67
CA GLY A 391 19.89 -7.82 -9.39
C GLY A 391 18.98 -6.69 -8.94
N HIS A 392 19.46 -5.45 -8.87
CA HIS A 392 18.61 -4.30 -8.54
C HIS A 392 17.67 -3.92 -9.67
N LEU A 393 16.39 -3.78 -9.35
CA LEU A 393 15.36 -3.26 -10.25
C LEU A 393 15.34 -1.73 -10.20
N TYR A 394 15.38 -1.11 -11.36
CA TYR A 394 15.14 0.32 -11.53
C TYR A 394 13.85 0.52 -12.30
N LEU A 395 12.87 1.12 -11.66
CA LEU A 395 11.61 1.47 -12.28
C LEU A 395 11.79 2.77 -13.06
N VAL A 396 11.43 2.76 -14.33
CA VAL A 396 11.56 3.92 -15.22
C VAL A 396 10.26 4.73 -15.24
N ASP A 397 9.12 4.07 -15.51
CA ASP A 397 7.79 4.70 -15.51
C ASP A 397 6.67 3.66 -15.62
N ARG A 398 5.43 4.15 -15.75
CA ARG A 398 4.29 3.33 -16.15
C ARG A 398 4.08 3.34 -17.66
N LYS A 399 3.82 2.19 -18.25
CA LYS A 399 3.56 2.04 -19.68
C LYS A 399 2.44 2.97 -20.19
N GLY A 400 1.42 3.21 -19.34
CA GLY A 400 0.31 4.13 -19.63
C GLY A 400 0.58 5.61 -19.38
N ASP A 401 1.69 5.95 -18.73
CA ASP A 401 2.08 7.35 -18.44
C ASP A 401 3.19 7.86 -19.38
N MET A 402 3.84 6.97 -20.10
CA MET A 402 4.86 7.33 -21.08
C MET A 402 4.31 8.35 -22.10
N ILE A 403 5.05 9.43 -22.31
CA ILE A 403 4.69 10.52 -23.21
C ILE A 403 5.34 10.26 -24.57
N ILE A 404 4.54 10.21 -25.63
CA ILE A 404 5.05 10.10 -26.99
C ILE A 404 5.04 11.50 -27.62
N THR A 405 6.21 12.12 -27.70
CA THR A 405 6.37 13.48 -28.20
C THR A 405 7.32 13.52 -29.40
N GLY A 406 6.84 13.95 -30.55
CA GLY A 406 7.66 14.03 -31.80
C GLY A 406 8.27 12.69 -32.20
N GLY A 407 7.61 11.56 -31.88
CA GLY A 407 8.11 10.20 -32.16
C GLY A 407 9.10 9.64 -31.12
N TYR A 408 9.38 10.39 -30.06
CA TYR A 408 10.26 9.96 -28.97
C TYR A 408 9.46 9.54 -27.75
N ASN A 409 9.88 8.45 -27.12
CA ASN A 409 9.36 8.01 -25.82
C ASN A 409 10.05 8.84 -24.73
N VAL A 410 9.24 9.56 -23.95
CA VAL A 410 9.69 10.33 -22.78
C VAL A 410 8.99 9.79 -21.54
N TYR A 411 9.79 9.48 -20.55
CA TYR A 411 9.30 8.95 -19.29
C TYR A 411 9.10 10.09 -18.29
N PRO A 412 7.86 10.40 -17.87
CA PRO A 412 7.59 11.47 -16.91
C PRO A 412 8.49 11.46 -15.69
N ARG A 413 8.75 10.28 -15.14
CA ARG A 413 9.58 10.14 -13.96
C ARG A 413 11.01 10.64 -14.14
N GLU A 414 11.63 10.38 -15.29
CA GLU A 414 12.98 10.90 -15.60
C GLU A 414 12.99 12.43 -15.59
N VAL A 415 11.95 13.04 -16.15
CA VAL A 415 11.80 14.49 -16.14
C VAL A 415 11.52 15.03 -14.75
N GLU A 416 10.67 14.34 -13.97
CA GLU A 416 10.36 14.68 -12.58
C GLU A 416 11.62 14.63 -11.69
N GLU A 417 12.42 13.57 -11.81
CA GLU A 417 13.67 13.40 -11.06
C GLU A 417 14.67 14.52 -11.38
N ALA A 418 14.82 14.88 -12.66
CA ALA A 418 15.67 15.98 -13.06
C ALA A 418 15.17 17.32 -12.47
N LEU A 419 13.88 17.63 -12.59
CA LEU A 419 13.32 18.90 -12.12
C LEU A 419 13.26 19.02 -10.60
N ALA A 420 13.16 17.91 -9.87
CA ALA A 420 13.21 17.91 -8.40
C ALA A 420 14.55 18.40 -7.84
N GLY A 421 15.62 18.41 -8.66
CA GLY A 421 16.93 18.99 -8.32
C GLY A 421 17.00 20.52 -8.45
N ALA A 422 15.96 21.18 -8.98
CA ALA A 422 15.94 22.62 -9.12
C ALA A 422 15.70 23.32 -7.77
N GLU A 423 16.50 24.35 -7.50
CA GLU A 423 16.36 25.13 -6.26
C GLU A 423 14.97 25.77 -6.17
N GLY A 424 14.31 25.63 -5.02
CA GLY A 424 12.97 26.16 -4.77
C GLY A 424 11.82 25.30 -5.32
N VAL A 425 12.08 24.14 -5.93
CA VAL A 425 11.07 23.13 -6.28
C VAL A 425 10.90 22.18 -5.09
N GLU A 426 9.67 22.05 -4.59
CA GLU A 426 9.34 21.14 -3.48
C GLU A 426 8.78 19.81 -3.99
N GLN A 427 7.85 19.87 -4.94
CA GLN A 427 7.26 18.69 -5.58
C GLN A 427 7.10 18.97 -7.07
N VAL A 428 7.15 17.91 -7.88
CA VAL A 428 6.96 18.00 -9.34
C VAL A 428 6.17 16.80 -9.84
N ALA A 429 5.33 17.04 -10.84
CA ALA A 429 4.63 16.00 -11.58
C ALA A 429 4.60 16.38 -13.07
N VAL A 430 4.89 15.40 -13.92
CA VAL A 430 4.95 15.59 -15.37
C VAL A 430 3.89 14.76 -16.07
N VAL A 431 3.21 15.37 -17.02
CA VAL A 431 2.18 14.71 -17.86
C VAL A 431 2.34 15.09 -19.32
N GLY A 432 1.86 14.20 -20.19
CA GLY A 432 1.65 14.49 -21.62
C GLY A 432 0.26 15.06 -21.83
N LEU A 433 0.17 16.22 -22.47
CA LEU A 433 -1.09 16.76 -22.97
C LEU A 433 -1.12 16.67 -24.50
N ALA A 434 -2.32 16.43 -25.05
CA ALA A 434 -2.49 16.35 -26.50
C ALA A 434 -1.97 17.62 -27.19
N ASP A 435 -1.23 17.45 -28.28
CA ASP A 435 -0.61 18.51 -29.02
C ASP A 435 -0.65 18.21 -30.52
N PRO A 436 -1.13 19.15 -31.37
CA PRO A 436 -1.28 18.92 -32.82
C PRO A 436 0.04 18.72 -33.56
N GLU A 437 1.14 19.29 -33.07
CA GLU A 437 2.46 19.23 -33.72
C GLU A 437 3.26 18.02 -33.22
N TRP A 438 3.22 17.76 -31.93
CA TRP A 438 4.08 16.79 -31.26
C TRP A 438 3.37 15.46 -30.93
N GLY A 439 2.05 15.35 -31.18
CA GLY A 439 1.20 14.27 -30.68
C GLY A 439 0.86 14.48 -29.19
N GLN A 440 1.89 14.57 -28.36
CA GLN A 440 1.79 15.01 -26.97
C GLN A 440 2.89 16.02 -26.65
N ARG A 441 2.56 17.10 -25.92
CA ARG A 441 3.55 17.99 -25.31
C ARG A 441 3.78 17.65 -23.86
N ILE A 442 5.00 17.76 -23.41
CA ILE A 442 5.40 17.54 -22.03
C ILE A 442 5.07 18.79 -21.22
N VAL A 443 4.28 18.62 -20.14
CA VAL A 443 3.92 19.69 -19.20
C VAL A 443 4.39 19.30 -17.80
N ALA A 444 5.17 20.19 -17.17
CA ALA A 444 5.62 20.02 -15.81
C ALA A 444 4.79 20.90 -14.87
N PHE A 445 4.17 20.28 -13.86
CA PHE A 445 3.53 20.94 -12.73
C PHE A 445 4.48 20.86 -11.53
N TYR A 446 4.59 21.94 -10.76
CA TYR A 446 5.45 21.94 -9.57
C TYR A 446 4.89 22.84 -8.46
N THR A 447 5.31 22.55 -7.21
CA THR A 447 5.08 23.42 -6.04
C THR A 447 6.41 23.97 -5.54
N GLY A 448 6.35 25.02 -4.73
CA GLY A 448 7.53 25.68 -4.16
C GLY A 448 7.67 27.13 -4.61
N THR A 449 8.86 27.69 -4.42
CA THR A 449 9.14 29.12 -4.62
C THR A 449 9.85 29.44 -5.93
N ALA A 450 10.36 28.42 -6.64
CA ALA A 450 11.10 28.59 -7.90
C ALA A 450 10.29 29.35 -8.96
N ALA A 451 10.92 30.26 -9.66
CA ALA A 451 10.33 30.87 -10.84
C ALA A 451 10.36 29.91 -12.04
N GLU A 452 9.36 30.00 -12.91
CA GLU A 452 9.24 29.12 -14.09
C GLU A 452 10.52 29.17 -14.97
N SER A 453 11.11 30.35 -15.14
CA SER A 453 12.36 30.53 -15.88
C SER A 453 13.57 29.82 -15.25
N GLU A 454 13.59 29.69 -13.94
CA GLU A 454 14.65 28.99 -13.21
C GLU A 454 14.52 27.47 -13.38
N VAL A 455 13.27 26.96 -13.31
CA VAL A 455 12.97 25.55 -13.57
C VAL A 455 13.29 25.18 -15.03
N ASP A 456 12.93 26.04 -16.02
CA ASP A 456 13.29 25.81 -17.43
C ASP A 456 14.81 25.85 -17.64
N ALA A 457 15.52 26.81 -17.02
CA ALA A 457 16.97 26.87 -17.09
C ALA A 457 17.65 25.63 -16.49
N HIS A 458 17.09 25.10 -15.40
CA HIS A 458 17.55 23.84 -14.81
C HIS A 458 17.28 22.66 -15.74
N ALA A 459 16.06 22.55 -16.30
CA ALA A 459 15.70 21.52 -17.26
C ALA A 459 16.63 21.49 -18.50
N ARG A 460 17.06 22.66 -19.00
CA ARG A 460 18.00 22.76 -20.12
C ARG A 460 19.39 22.21 -19.81
N ARG A 461 19.82 22.23 -18.58
CA ARG A 461 21.12 21.67 -18.15
C ARG A 461 21.08 20.16 -17.96
N GLU A 462 19.96 19.65 -17.45
CA GLU A 462 19.86 18.26 -16.99
C GLU A 462 19.22 17.33 -18.04
N LEU A 463 18.39 17.87 -18.96
CA LEU A 463 17.61 17.06 -19.88
C LEU A 463 17.99 17.27 -21.34
N ALA A 464 17.92 16.20 -22.11
CA ALA A 464 17.96 16.27 -23.55
C ALA A 464 16.83 17.16 -24.11
N SER A 465 17.03 17.84 -25.19
CA SER A 465 16.12 18.87 -25.74
C SER A 465 14.69 18.34 -25.97
N TYR A 466 14.55 17.09 -26.40
CA TYR A 466 13.24 16.46 -26.66
C TYR A 466 12.52 16.02 -25.42
N LYS A 467 13.23 15.86 -24.27
CA LYS A 467 12.66 15.50 -22.95
C LYS A 467 12.22 16.72 -22.16
N LYS A 468 12.68 17.90 -22.55
CA LYS A 468 12.41 19.12 -21.83
C LYS A 468 10.92 19.48 -21.92
N PRO A 469 10.26 19.83 -20.79
CA PRO A 469 8.90 20.35 -20.81
C PRO A 469 8.75 21.55 -21.74
N LYS A 470 7.62 21.62 -22.43
CA LYS A 470 7.22 22.75 -23.26
C LYS A 470 6.46 23.80 -22.47
N GLU A 471 5.94 23.41 -21.32
CA GLU A 471 5.14 24.24 -20.45
C GLU A 471 5.41 23.88 -18.99
N TYR A 472 5.47 24.90 -18.12
CA TYR A 472 5.65 24.76 -16.68
C TYR A 472 4.48 25.44 -15.99
N ARG A 473 3.88 24.80 -14.97
CA ARG A 473 2.75 25.32 -14.20
C ARG A 473 3.03 25.20 -12.72
N ARG A 474 3.19 26.34 -12.06
CA ARG A 474 3.30 26.35 -10.60
C ARG A 474 1.91 26.21 -9.96
N LEU A 475 1.82 25.34 -8.95
CA LEU A 475 0.62 25.13 -8.16
C LEU A 475 0.90 25.49 -6.69
N ASP A 476 -0.13 25.90 -5.96
CA ASP A 476 -0.04 26.06 -4.50
C ASP A 476 0.01 24.69 -3.81
N ALA A 477 -0.72 23.71 -4.32
CA ALA A 477 -0.71 22.32 -3.86
C ALA A 477 -1.15 21.38 -4.99
N PHE A 478 -0.64 20.15 -4.98
CA PHE A 478 -1.07 19.12 -5.92
C PHE A 478 -2.45 18.53 -5.54
N PRO A 479 -3.30 18.22 -6.56
CA PRO A 479 -4.44 17.35 -6.35
C PRO A 479 -3.95 15.96 -5.94
N LEU A 480 -4.52 15.42 -4.85
CA LEU A 480 -4.18 14.09 -4.35
C LEU A 480 -5.35 13.14 -4.58
N ASN A 481 -5.02 11.90 -4.94
CA ASN A 481 -6.00 10.82 -4.98
C ASN A 481 -6.35 10.32 -3.56
N SER A 482 -7.29 9.39 -3.45
CA SER A 482 -7.75 8.82 -2.17
C SER A 482 -6.67 8.10 -1.35
N THR A 483 -5.53 7.76 -1.97
CA THR A 483 -4.39 7.14 -1.30
C THR A 483 -3.31 8.14 -0.90
N GLY A 484 -3.51 9.44 -1.16
CA GLY A 484 -2.55 10.51 -0.83
C GLY A 484 -1.44 10.70 -1.85
N LYS A 485 -1.56 10.11 -3.05
CA LYS A 485 -0.62 10.30 -4.16
C LYS A 485 -1.09 11.42 -5.09
N ILE A 486 -0.17 12.07 -5.80
CA ILE A 486 -0.49 13.07 -6.82
C ILE A 486 -1.41 12.46 -7.88
N ASP A 487 -2.53 13.13 -8.14
CA ASP A 487 -3.51 12.72 -9.15
C ASP A 487 -3.15 13.29 -10.52
N LYS A 488 -2.28 12.58 -11.25
CA LYS A 488 -1.89 12.96 -12.62
C LYS A 488 -3.09 13.00 -13.60
N LYS A 489 -4.19 12.28 -13.31
CA LYS A 489 -5.38 12.32 -14.16
C LYS A 489 -6.07 13.69 -14.07
N SER A 490 -6.18 14.25 -12.87
CA SER A 490 -6.69 15.61 -12.68
C SER A 490 -5.78 16.65 -13.35
N LEU A 491 -4.44 16.47 -13.31
CA LEU A 491 -3.51 17.35 -13.97
C LEU A 491 -3.61 17.30 -15.51
N ARG A 492 -3.98 16.15 -16.09
CA ARG A 492 -4.23 16.04 -17.54
C ARG A 492 -5.53 16.71 -17.98
N ALA A 493 -6.46 16.95 -17.07
CA ALA A 493 -7.74 17.58 -17.34
C ALA A 493 -7.72 19.11 -17.11
N SER A 494 -6.65 19.66 -16.53
CA SER A 494 -6.43 21.08 -16.29
C SER A 494 -5.60 21.71 -17.42
#